data_d0e0c6396b9a1e4115ba21be56ec8d5a
#
_entry.id   d0e0c6396b9a1e4115ba21be56ec8d5a
#
_cell.length_a   1.000
_cell.length_b   1.000
_cell.length_c   1.000
_cell.angle_alpha   90.00
_cell.angle_beta   90.00
_cell.angle_gamma   90.00
#
_symmetry.space_group_name_H-M   'P 1'
#
loop_
_entity.id
_entity.type
_entity.pdbx_description
1 polymer ?
#
loop_
_entity_poly.entity_id
_entity_poly.type
_entity_poly.pdbx_seq_one_letter_code
_entity_poly.pdbx_strand_id
1 'polypeptide(L)'
;MFPEPPEGYRESEAKQILEQYADTDIPDDQKITVVGIMLEAFSDLSDFPQLNEISAVRNLYEPLHELESRSVSGNLLTNIFAGGTTNTEWGFLTGYSQHEEFRGPINSYVRYFKDQGYDALYRHPGYSWFYNRSNVNEYLGFDECVFNESGFGDLISIEDALFKSDTVLVDYLLNDIDSRTEDDDPLFLFSVSYQNHGPYSSETYWEEYVTPAKTGWSMESCCVINNYLAGIRSTIEQMRRLTRELEARDEPIVLALFGAHKPWMGNGSSVYAEMGVDLDVSTQEGFYNYFSTPYLIYANKAAKESLGQDFRGDGGDISPCFLMDKLFFECGWTGDGFMQLQRETRAVTPLMHEDGYRMVDGSITLDVPPDVAEICRKYLCAQYYREQHFVSES
;
A
#
# COMPACT_ATOMS: atom_id res chain seq x y z
N MET A 1 5.86 -4.57 -24.55
CA MET A 1 7.28 -4.97 -24.72
C MET A 1 7.56 -5.88 -23.54
N PHE A 2 8.37 -6.90 -23.65
CA PHE A 2 8.77 -7.66 -22.45
C PHE A 2 9.77 -6.80 -21.68
N PRO A 3 9.79 -6.84 -20.34
CA PRO A 3 10.76 -6.09 -19.58
C PRO A 3 12.19 -6.48 -20.02
N GLU A 4 13.07 -5.48 -20.12
CA GLU A 4 14.47 -5.74 -20.45
C GLU A 4 15.20 -6.30 -19.22
N PRO A 5 16.14 -7.24 -19.41
CA PRO A 5 16.88 -7.78 -18.29
C PRO A 5 17.72 -6.67 -17.62
N PRO A 6 17.84 -6.67 -16.28
CA PRO A 6 18.72 -5.76 -15.57
C PRO A 6 20.18 -5.87 -16.06
N GLU A 7 20.94 -4.79 -15.89
CA GLU A 7 22.35 -4.78 -16.26
C GLU A 7 23.11 -5.93 -15.56
N GLY A 8 23.87 -6.70 -16.36
CA GLY A 8 24.63 -7.82 -15.86
C GLY A 8 23.80 -9.07 -15.50
N TYR A 9 22.53 -9.15 -15.89
CA TYR A 9 21.68 -10.31 -15.64
C TYR A 9 22.27 -11.58 -16.27
N ARG A 10 22.30 -12.63 -15.48
CA ARG A 10 22.55 -14.01 -15.90
C ARG A 10 21.56 -14.93 -15.19
N GLU A 11 20.80 -15.68 -15.97
CA GLU A 11 19.77 -16.58 -15.44
C GLU A 11 20.30 -17.54 -14.36
N SER A 12 21.46 -18.17 -14.63
CA SER A 12 22.08 -19.10 -13.69
C SER A 12 22.50 -18.45 -12.36
N GLU A 13 22.95 -17.19 -12.41
CA GLU A 13 23.29 -16.41 -11.21
C GLU A 13 22.04 -16.03 -10.43
N ALA A 14 21.02 -15.53 -11.11
CA ALA A 14 19.75 -15.16 -10.49
C ALA A 14 19.07 -16.36 -9.80
N LYS A 15 19.11 -17.54 -10.46
CA LYS A 15 18.65 -18.79 -9.86
C LYS A 15 19.46 -19.16 -8.62
N GLN A 16 20.78 -19.08 -8.68
CA GLN A 16 21.67 -19.38 -7.55
C GLN A 16 21.46 -18.41 -6.37
N ILE A 17 21.13 -17.15 -6.64
CA ILE A 17 20.81 -16.18 -5.57
C ILE A 17 19.58 -16.65 -4.79
N LEU A 18 18.52 -17.05 -5.46
CA LEU A 18 17.30 -17.55 -4.80
C LEU A 18 17.54 -18.89 -4.10
N GLU A 19 18.32 -19.80 -4.68
CA GLU A 19 18.66 -21.11 -4.10
C GLU A 19 19.55 -21.02 -2.83
N GLN A 20 20.05 -19.82 -2.47
CA GLN A 20 20.75 -19.61 -1.19
C GLN A 20 19.79 -19.59 0.00
N TYR A 21 18.52 -19.39 -0.25
CA TYR A 21 17.47 -19.32 0.76
C TYR A 21 16.58 -20.57 0.65
N ALA A 22 16.23 -21.13 1.79
CA ALA A 22 15.22 -22.19 1.84
C ALA A 22 13.84 -21.55 1.96
N ASP A 23 12.93 -21.95 1.08
CA ASP A 23 11.53 -21.58 1.23
C ASP A 23 11.00 -22.11 2.56
N THR A 24 10.27 -21.29 3.27
CA THR A 24 9.76 -21.60 4.60
C THR A 24 8.26 -21.34 4.63
N ASP A 25 7.52 -22.36 5.02
CA ASP A 25 6.07 -22.27 5.21
C ASP A 25 5.71 -21.47 6.46
N ILE A 26 4.53 -20.89 6.47
CA ILE A 26 3.93 -20.35 7.69
C ILE A 26 3.55 -21.53 8.58
N PRO A 27 4.02 -21.59 9.84
CA PRO A 27 3.62 -22.66 10.76
C PRO A 27 2.10 -22.75 10.91
N ASP A 28 1.52 -23.94 10.91
CA ASP A 28 0.06 -24.13 10.92
C ASP A 28 -0.61 -23.46 12.13
N ASP A 29 0.05 -23.42 13.27
CA ASP A 29 -0.43 -22.75 14.48
C ASP A 29 -0.26 -21.23 14.48
N GLN A 30 0.37 -20.68 13.42
CA GLN A 30 0.56 -19.24 13.19
C GLN A 30 -0.17 -18.74 11.94
N LYS A 31 -0.95 -19.58 11.25
CA LYS A 31 -1.79 -19.16 10.14
C LYS A 31 -2.97 -18.36 10.68
N ILE A 32 -2.99 -17.08 10.36
CA ILE A 32 -4.01 -16.11 10.82
C ILE A 32 -4.60 -15.37 9.62
N THR A 33 -5.74 -14.76 9.78
CA THR A 33 -6.34 -13.89 8.76
C THR A 33 -5.43 -12.69 8.49
N VAL A 34 -5.10 -12.47 7.21
CA VAL A 34 -4.28 -11.36 6.72
C VAL A 34 -5.13 -10.45 5.85
N VAL A 35 -5.26 -9.18 6.24
CA VAL A 35 -6.01 -8.17 5.49
C VAL A 35 -5.04 -7.09 4.98
N GLY A 36 -5.09 -6.79 3.69
CA GLY A 36 -4.37 -5.67 3.08
C GLY A 36 -5.37 -4.67 2.51
N ILE A 37 -5.24 -3.39 2.83
CA ILE A 37 -6.08 -2.35 2.24
C ILE A 37 -5.19 -1.21 1.73
N MET A 38 -5.18 -1.06 0.41
CA MET A 38 -4.58 0.11 -0.22
C MET A 38 -5.63 1.23 -0.34
N LEU A 39 -5.33 2.37 0.23
CA LEU A 39 -6.21 3.54 0.28
C LEU A 39 -5.89 4.49 -0.87
N GLU A 40 -6.90 4.77 -1.70
CA GLU A 40 -6.78 5.67 -2.86
C GLU A 40 -6.41 7.09 -2.43
N ALA A 41 -5.35 7.63 -3.03
CA ALA A 41 -4.84 9.00 -2.81
C ALA A 41 -4.69 9.39 -1.32
N PHE A 42 -4.44 8.41 -0.44
CA PHE A 42 -4.38 8.64 1.00
C PHE A 42 -3.02 9.22 1.42
N SER A 43 -3.05 10.39 2.00
CA SER A 43 -1.86 11.09 2.51
C SER A 43 -2.17 11.87 3.77
N ASP A 44 -1.19 11.97 4.65
CA ASP A 44 -1.25 12.91 5.76
C ASP A 44 -0.76 14.28 5.29
N LEU A 45 -1.70 15.21 5.11
CA LEU A 45 -1.35 16.58 4.75
C LEU A 45 -0.95 17.44 5.96
N SER A 46 -1.11 16.92 7.18
CA SER A 46 -0.58 17.60 8.36
C SER A 46 0.96 17.53 8.45
N ASP A 47 1.61 16.72 7.62
CA ASP A 47 3.06 16.74 7.43
C ASP A 47 3.54 18.05 6.81
N PHE A 48 2.68 18.76 6.07
CA PHE A 48 3.02 20.07 5.53
C PHE A 48 2.87 21.15 6.60
N PRO A 49 3.94 21.88 6.95
CA PRO A 49 3.90 22.91 8.00
C PRO A 49 2.77 23.92 7.83
N GLN A 50 2.48 24.30 6.57
CA GLN A 50 1.43 25.28 6.23
C GLN A 50 0.02 24.80 6.61
N LEU A 51 -0.23 23.49 6.54
CA LEU A 51 -1.50 22.88 6.93
C LEU A 51 -1.48 22.47 8.41
N ASN A 52 -0.35 22.06 8.94
CA ASN A 52 -0.21 21.69 10.35
C ASN A 52 -0.46 22.87 11.32
N GLU A 53 -0.19 24.11 10.91
CA GLU A 53 -0.52 25.29 11.71
C GLU A 53 -2.03 25.48 11.89
N ILE A 54 -2.87 24.85 11.05
CA ILE A 54 -4.33 24.95 11.07
C ILE A 54 -4.91 23.88 12.00
N SER A 55 -5.48 24.30 13.12
CA SER A 55 -6.01 23.37 14.13
C SER A 55 -7.09 22.42 13.59
N ALA A 56 -7.92 22.86 12.66
CA ALA A 56 -8.94 22.01 12.03
C ALA A 56 -8.30 20.84 11.24
N VAL A 57 -7.15 21.08 10.59
CA VAL A 57 -6.41 20.04 9.87
C VAL A 57 -5.72 19.09 10.84
N ARG A 58 -5.00 19.59 11.86
CA ARG A 58 -4.39 18.74 12.89
C ARG A 58 -5.42 17.82 13.56
N ASN A 59 -6.54 18.37 13.98
CA ASN A 59 -7.60 17.61 14.65
C ASN A 59 -8.22 16.53 13.74
N LEU A 60 -8.20 16.73 12.43
CA LEU A 60 -8.65 15.73 11.45
C LEU A 60 -7.74 14.51 11.45
N TYR A 61 -6.41 14.71 11.51
CA TYR A 61 -5.43 13.61 11.47
C TYR A 61 -5.09 13.02 12.84
N GLU A 62 -5.45 13.66 13.96
CA GLU A 62 -5.22 13.13 15.31
C GLU A 62 -5.67 11.66 15.47
N PRO A 63 -6.85 11.22 14.96
CA PRO A 63 -7.26 9.82 15.05
C PRO A 63 -6.41 8.85 14.22
N LEU A 64 -5.79 9.31 13.13
CA LEU A 64 -4.80 8.53 12.37
C LEU A 64 -3.53 8.34 13.21
N HIS A 65 -3.00 9.42 13.78
CA HIS A 65 -1.80 9.37 14.63
C HIS A 65 -2.01 8.52 15.90
N GLU A 66 -3.22 8.51 16.46
CA GLU A 66 -3.57 7.57 17.54
C GLU A 66 -3.50 6.11 17.09
N LEU A 67 -3.94 5.80 15.85
CA LEU A 67 -3.88 4.47 15.30
C LEU A 67 -2.44 4.05 14.99
N GLU A 68 -1.65 4.95 14.41
CA GLU A 68 -0.22 4.74 14.16
C GLU A 68 0.54 4.44 15.46
N SER A 69 0.24 5.15 16.55
CA SER A 69 0.89 4.93 17.86
C SER A 69 0.63 3.52 18.45
N ARG A 70 -0.35 2.80 17.92
CA ARG A 70 -0.73 1.44 18.33
C ARG A 70 -0.38 0.39 17.29
N SER A 71 0.35 0.76 16.26
CA SER A 71 0.72 -0.06 15.11
C SER A 71 2.22 0.00 14.87
N VAL A 72 2.75 -0.83 13.98
CA VAL A 72 4.01 -0.53 13.32
C VAL A 72 3.67 0.40 12.16
N SER A 73 4.21 1.61 12.15
CA SER A 73 3.86 2.65 11.18
C SER A 73 5.07 3.35 10.60
N GLY A 74 4.93 3.90 9.42
CA GLY A 74 5.96 4.63 8.70
C GLY A 74 5.43 5.16 7.37
N ASN A 75 6.33 5.49 6.42
CA ASN A 75 5.93 5.94 5.10
C ASN A 75 6.34 4.95 4.01
N LEU A 76 5.47 4.77 3.02
CA LEU A 76 5.86 4.24 1.73
C LEU A 76 6.42 5.38 0.89
N LEU A 77 7.58 5.16 0.29
CA LEU A 77 8.12 5.99 -0.76
C LEU A 77 7.76 5.32 -2.09
N THR A 78 6.64 5.77 -2.67
CA THR A 78 6.06 5.20 -3.88
C THR A 78 6.84 5.58 -5.13
N ASN A 79 6.60 4.93 -6.27
CA ASN A 79 7.19 5.32 -7.55
C ASN A 79 6.35 6.35 -8.30
N ILE A 80 5.16 6.69 -7.79
CA ILE A 80 4.13 7.42 -8.53
C ILE A 80 3.59 8.60 -7.75
N PHE A 81 3.07 9.58 -8.48
CA PHE A 81 2.41 10.76 -7.95
C PHE A 81 1.10 11.01 -8.69
N ALA A 82 0.03 11.26 -7.94
CA ALA A 82 -1.25 11.73 -8.47
C ALA A 82 -1.95 10.79 -9.47
N GLY A 83 -1.68 9.50 -9.39
CA GLY A 83 -2.28 8.47 -10.26
C GLY A 83 -1.34 7.29 -10.48
N GLY A 84 -1.77 6.31 -11.28
CA GLY A 84 -0.99 5.09 -11.48
C GLY A 84 -1.09 4.11 -10.31
N THR A 85 -2.21 4.10 -9.61
CA THR A 85 -2.51 3.35 -8.38
C THR A 85 -1.99 1.90 -8.38
N THR A 86 -2.06 1.21 -9.52
CA THR A 86 -1.61 -0.18 -9.67
C THR A 86 -0.11 -0.38 -9.49
N ASN A 87 0.72 0.66 -9.62
CA ASN A 87 2.16 0.54 -9.36
C ASN A 87 2.41 0.17 -7.89
N THR A 88 1.79 0.90 -6.96
CA THR A 88 1.88 0.60 -5.52
C THR A 88 1.18 -0.72 -5.17
N GLU A 89 0.00 -0.99 -5.75
CA GLU A 89 -0.78 -2.21 -5.57
C GLU A 89 0.05 -3.46 -5.92
N TRP A 90 0.60 -3.48 -7.13
CA TRP A 90 1.35 -4.63 -7.61
C TRP A 90 2.71 -4.77 -6.92
N GLY A 91 3.36 -3.66 -6.57
CA GLY A 91 4.55 -3.68 -5.74
C GLY A 91 4.31 -4.43 -4.41
N PHE A 92 3.20 -4.13 -3.72
CA PHE A 92 2.80 -4.84 -2.50
C PHE A 92 2.49 -6.32 -2.73
N LEU A 93 1.77 -6.66 -3.82
CA LEU A 93 1.31 -8.02 -4.09
C LEU A 93 2.37 -8.96 -4.68
N THR A 94 3.47 -8.42 -5.22
CA THR A 94 4.52 -9.22 -5.87
C THR A 94 5.90 -9.05 -5.25
N GLY A 95 6.12 -7.94 -4.56
CA GLY A 95 7.45 -7.53 -4.14
C GLY A 95 8.32 -7.01 -5.27
N TYR A 96 7.78 -6.66 -6.41
CA TYR A 96 8.55 -6.12 -7.52
C TYR A 96 8.69 -4.60 -7.41
N SER A 97 9.93 -4.12 -7.45
CA SER A 97 10.23 -2.70 -7.34
C SER A 97 9.99 -1.92 -8.64
N GLN A 98 10.03 -2.64 -9.76
CA GLN A 98 9.78 -2.15 -11.11
C GLN A 98 9.00 -3.24 -11.84
N HIS A 99 7.96 -2.88 -12.54
CA HIS A 99 7.17 -3.83 -13.34
C HIS A 99 6.44 -3.12 -14.48
N GLU A 100 6.25 -3.83 -15.57
CA GLU A 100 5.31 -3.46 -16.62
C GLU A 100 3.94 -4.09 -16.32
N GLU A 101 2.94 -3.80 -17.15
CA GLU A 101 1.64 -4.44 -17.08
C GLU A 101 1.77 -5.96 -17.25
N PHE A 102 1.24 -6.72 -16.32
CA PHE A 102 1.26 -8.18 -16.38
C PHE A 102 0.37 -8.71 -17.50
N ARG A 103 0.88 -9.66 -18.28
CA ARG A 103 0.23 -10.22 -19.48
C ARG A 103 -0.08 -11.71 -19.37
N GLY A 104 0.14 -12.30 -18.22
CA GLY A 104 -0.08 -13.70 -17.92
C GLY A 104 0.19 -14.00 -16.45
N PRO A 105 0.00 -15.26 -16.04
CA PRO A 105 0.26 -15.68 -14.65
C PRO A 105 1.66 -15.28 -14.17
N ILE A 106 1.73 -14.79 -12.93
CA ILE A 106 2.95 -14.28 -12.33
C ILE A 106 3.11 -14.80 -10.90
N ASN A 107 4.36 -14.98 -10.48
CA ASN A 107 4.70 -15.26 -9.09
C ASN A 107 4.30 -14.06 -8.22
N SER A 108 3.47 -14.28 -7.21
CA SER A 108 2.92 -13.26 -6.34
C SER A 108 2.80 -13.75 -4.90
N TYR A 109 2.62 -12.84 -3.97
CA TYR A 109 2.30 -13.21 -2.59
C TYR A 109 0.89 -13.78 -2.44
N VAL A 110 -0.03 -13.44 -3.35
CA VAL A 110 -1.35 -14.09 -3.41
C VAL A 110 -1.19 -15.60 -3.60
N ARG A 111 -0.34 -16.01 -4.55
CA ARG A 111 -0.04 -17.43 -4.78
C ARG A 111 0.69 -18.07 -3.60
N TYR A 112 1.66 -17.35 -3.02
CA TYR A 112 2.32 -17.84 -1.81
C TYR A 112 1.31 -18.16 -0.69
N PHE A 113 0.36 -17.25 -0.41
CA PHE A 113 -0.67 -17.51 0.59
C PHE A 113 -1.55 -18.71 0.21
N LYS A 114 -1.91 -18.85 -1.05
CA LYS A 114 -2.67 -20.04 -1.52
C LYS A 114 -1.89 -21.33 -1.33
N ASP A 115 -0.59 -21.32 -1.60
CA ASP A 115 0.31 -22.47 -1.38
C ASP A 115 0.41 -22.82 0.11
N GLN A 116 0.18 -21.85 0.98
CA GLN A 116 0.04 -22.05 2.43
C GLN A 116 -1.37 -22.50 2.85
N GLY A 117 -2.31 -22.68 1.92
CA GLY A 117 -3.69 -23.10 2.18
C GLY A 117 -4.64 -21.96 2.56
N TYR A 118 -4.37 -20.74 2.13
CA TYR A 118 -5.27 -19.60 2.32
C TYR A 118 -6.27 -19.49 1.17
N ASP A 119 -7.49 -19.05 1.47
CA ASP A 119 -8.38 -18.45 0.48
C ASP A 119 -7.92 -17.02 0.19
N ALA A 120 -7.86 -16.64 -1.09
CA ALA A 120 -7.39 -15.34 -1.52
C ALA A 120 -8.51 -14.51 -2.18
N LEU A 121 -8.99 -13.46 -1.50
CA LEU A 121 -10.10 -12.63 -1.96
C LEU A 121 -9.64 -11.21 -2.30
N TYR A 122 -10.22 -10.63 -3.37
CA TYR A 122 -9.98 -9.25 -3.80
C TYR A 122 -11.28 -8.44 -3.81
N ARG A 123 -11.26 -7.21 -3.26
CA ARG A 123 -12.42 -6.31 -3.17
C ARG A 123 -12.07 -4.90 -3.63
N HIS A 124 -12.84 -4.37 -4.61
CA HIS A 124 -12.62 -3.02 -5.11
C HIS A 124 -13.92 -2.37 -5.61
N PRO A 125 -14.38 -1.24 -5.03
CA PRO A 125 -15.61 -0.56 -5.45
C PRO A 125 -15.55 0.07 -6.85
N GLY A 126 -14.37 0.14 -7.47
CA GLY A 126 -14.20 0.59 -8.86
C GLY A 126 -14.48 -0.52 -9.87
N TYR A 127 -14.35 -0.17 -11.18
CA TYR A 127 -14.64 -1.09 -12.28
C TYR A 127 -13.48 -2.06 -12.57
N SER A 128 -13.80 -3.31 -12.90
CA SER A 128 -12.83 -4.37 -13.19
C SER A 128 -11.97 -4.11 -14.43
N TRP A 129 -12.51 -3.39 -15.42
CA TRP A 129 -11.80 -3.05 -16.67
C TRP A 129 -10.73 -1.96 -16.46
N PHE A 130 -10.85 -1.14 -15.43
CA PHE A 130 -9.89 -0.07 -15.16
C PHE A 130 -8.57 -0.67 -14.68
N TYR A 131 -7.47 -0.30 -15.34
CA TYR A 131 -6.15 -0.93 -15.19
C TYR A 131 -6.15 -2.45 -15.48
N ASN A 132 -7.09 -2.94 -16.28
CA ASN A 132 -7.16 -4.37 -16.63
C ASN A 132 -7.22 -5.31 -15.40
N ARG A 133 -7.76 -4.83 -14.27
CA ARG A 133 -7.72 -5.53 -12.99
C ARG A 133 -8.31 -6.92 -13.02
N SER A 134 -9.38 -7.15 -13.80
CA SER A 134 -9.98 -8.50 -13.86
C SER A 134 -8.99 -9.55 -14.34
N ASN A 135 -8.21 -9.26 -15.38
CA ASN A 135 -7.20 -10.19 -15.89
C ASN A 135 -5.95 -10.23 -14.97
N VAL A 136 -5.49 -9.07 -14.51
CA VAL A 136 -4.28 -9.00 -13.68
C VAL A 136 -4.49 -9.74 -12.35
N ASN A 137 -5.67 -9.62 -11.72
CA ASN A 137 -5.96 -10.33 -10.47
C ASN A 137 -6.04 -11.86 -10.66
N GLU A 138 -6.51 -12.33 -11.82
CA GLU A 138 -6.41 -13.73 -12.21
C GLU A 138 -4.94 -14.16 -12.36
N TYR A 139 -4.10 -13.33 -12.99
CA TYR A 139 -2.66 -13.60 -13.13
C TYR A 139 -1.94 -13.64 -11.79
N LEU A 140 -2.33 -12.76 -10.84
CA LEU A 140 -1.83 -12.76 -9.46
C LEU A 140 -2.30 -13.98 -8.65
N GLY A 141 -3.43 -14.59 -9.02
CA GLY A 141 -3.90 -15.84 -8.42
C GLY A 141 -5.05 -15.72 -7.43
N PHE A 142 -5.77 -14.58 -7.35
CA PHE A 142 -6.95 -14.46 -6.49
C PHE A 142 -8.04 -15.48 -6.86
N ASP A 143 -8.72 -16.04 -5.86
CA ASP A 143 -9.81 -17.01 -6.04
C ASP A 143 -11.11 -16.32 -6.41
N GLU A 144 -11.37 -15.16 -5.81
CA GLU A 144 -12.58 -14.37 -6.04
C GLU A 144 -12.26 -12.88 -6.06
N CYS A 145 -12.81 -12.19 -7.07
CA CYS A 145 -12.69 -10.74 -7.19
C CYS A 145 -14.08 -10.11 -7.28
N VAL A 146 -14.37 -9.13 -6.42
CA VAL A 146 -15.62 -8.36 -6.47
C VAL A 146 -15.30 -6.90 -6.78
N PHE A 147 -15.98 -6.40 -7.82
CA PHE A 147 -15.84 -5.04 -8.34
C PHE A 147 -17.18 -4.31 -8.31
N ASN A 148 -17.22 -3.07 -8.81
CA ASN A 148 -18.46 -2.30 -8.91
C ASN A 148 -19.57 -3.10 -9.59
N GLU A 149 -19.32 -3.62 -10.79
CA GLU A 149 -20.30 -4.32 -11.61
C GLU A 149 -20.71 -5.71 -11.09
N SER A 150 -19.95 -6.30 -10.17
CA SER A 150 -20.21 -7.64 -9.63
C SER A 150 -20.75 -7.67 -8.20
N GLY A 151 -20.76 -6.53 -7.50
CA GLY A 151 -21.25 -6.48 -6.12
C GLY A 151 -21.45 -5.08 -5.56
N PHE A 152 -20.49 -4.17 -5.73
CA PHE A 152 -20.57 -2.85 -5.10
C PHE A 152 -21.59 -1.92 -5.76
N GLY A 153 -21.85 -2.03 -7.09
CA GLY A 153 -22.78 -1.18 -7.82
C GLY A 153 -24.24 -1.29 -7.33
N ASP A 154 -24.61 -2.40 -6.72
CA ASP A 154 -25.91 -2.59 -6.09
C ASP A 154 -26.01 -1.90 -4.72
N LEU A 155 -24.89 -1.59 -4.09
CA LEU A 155 -24.79 -1.00 -2.76
C LEU A 155 -24.55 0.51 -2.80
N ILE A 156 -23.87 1.01 -3.83
CA ILE A 156 -23.48 2.41 -3.96
C ILE A 156 -23.34 2.80 -5.44
N SER A 157 -23.93 3.94 -5.84
CA SER A 157 -23.70 4.48 -7.19
C SER A 157 -22.25 4.92 -7.37
N ILE A 158 -21.75 4.94 -8.61
CA ILE A 158 -20.37 5.38 -8.89
C ILE A 158 -20.15 6.85 -8.50
N GLU A 159 -21.18 7.68 -8.56
CA GLU A 159 -21.11 9.09 -8.15
C GLU A 159 -20.94 9.20 -6.63
N ASP A 160 -21.66 8.41 -5.86
CA ASP A 160 -21.52 8.35 -4.40
C ASP A 160 -20.24 7.63 -3.97
N ALA A 161 -19.69 6.74 -4.81
CA ALA A 161 -18.50 5.97 -4.50
C ALA A 161 -17.27 6.84 -4.21
N LEU A 162 -17.19 8.03 -4.81
CA LEU A 162 -16.12 8.98 -4.53
C LEU A 162 -16.13 9.55 -3.10
N PHE A 163 -17.27 9.47 -2.39
CA PHE A 163 -17.47 10.10 -1.09
C PHE A 163 -17.87 9.15 0.04
N LYS A 164 -18.36 7.96 -0.31
CA LYS A 164 -18.94 7.02 0.67
C LYS A 164 -18.47 5.57 0.48
N SER A 165 -17.62 5.32 -0.52
CA SER A 165 -17.25 3.94 -0.85
C SER A 165 -16.48 3.23 0.25
N ASP A 166 -15.72 3.95 1.08
CA ASP A 166 -14.96 3.34 2.18
C ASP A 166 -15.90 2.78 3.26
N THR A 167 -17.06 3.42 3.50
CA THR A 167 -18.07 2.87 4.41
C THR A 167 -18.60 1.54 3.90
N VAL A 168 -18.98 1.50 2.61
CA VAL A 168 -19.50 0.29 1.96
C VAL A 168 -18.41 -0.79 1.86
N LEU A 169 -17.17 -0.39 1.55
CA LEU A 169 -16.04 -1.30 1.50
C LEU A 169 -15.78 -1.96 2.85
N VAL A 170 -15.72 -1.18 3.94
CA VAL A 170 -15.51 -1.71 5.29
C VAL A 170 -16.65 -2.65 5.70
N ASP A 171 -17.91 -2.32 5.37
CA ASP A 171 -19.04 -3.24 5.59
C ASP A 171 -18.85 -4.55 4.85
N TYR A 172 -18.39 -4.49 3.60
CA TYR A 172 -18.15 -5.68 2.77
C TYR A 172 -17.02 -6.55 3.34
N LEU A 173 -15.90 -5.93 3.72
CA LEU A 173 -14.75 -6.64 4.31
C LEU A 173 -15.12 -7.31 5.65
N LEU A 174 -15.87 -6.62 6.49
CA LEU A 174 -16.36 -7.20 7.75
C LEU A 174 -17.31 -8.38 7.50
N ASN A 175 -18.18 -8.30 6.47
CA ASN A 175 -19.04 -9.41 6.09
C ASN A 175 -18.25 -10.61 5.55
N ASP A 176 -17.19 -10.38 4.75
CA ASP A 176 -16.30 -11.45 4.29
C ASP A 176 -15.67 -12.19 5.49
N ILE A 177 -15.18 -11.43 6.50
CA ILE A 177 -14.61 -12.01 7.72
C ILE A 177 -15.69 -12.73 8.54
N ASP A 178 -16.87 -12.10 8.75
CA ASP A 178 -17.96 -12.65 9.56
C ASP A 178 -18.61 -13.91 8.96
N SER A 179 -18.50 -14.10 7.65
CA SER A 179 -19.06 -15.27 6.96
C SER A 179 -18.21 -16.53 7.15
N ARG A 180 -17.01 -16.40 7.70
CA ARG A 180 -16.08 -17.52 7.90
C ARG A 180 -16.35 -18.25 9.22
N THR A 181 -16.03 -19.54 9.21
CA THR A 181 -16.15 -20.43 10.36
C THR A 181 -14.78 -21.03 10.71
N GLU A 182 -14.68 -21.70 11.86
CA GLU A 182 -13.44 -22.40 12.27
C GLU A 182 -13.02 -23.54 11.33
N ASP A 183 -13.95 -24.03 10.49
CA ASP A 183 -13.68 -25.10 9.53
C ASP A 183 -13.18 -24.56 8.16
N ASP A 184 -13.20 -23.23 7.94
CA ASP A 184 -12.72 -22.62 6.69
C ASP A 184 -11.20 -22.43 6.72
N ASP A 185 -10.59 -22.43 5.53
CA ASP A 185 -9.17 -22.12 5.37
C ASP A 185 -8.85 -20.68 5.84
N PRO A 186 -7.62 -20.38 6.27
CA PRO A 186 -7.26 -19.03 6.65
C PRO A 186 -7.44 -18.05 5.49
N LEU A 187 -7.68 -16.77 5.77
CA LEU A 187 -8.06 -15.78 4.76
C LEU A 187 -6.91 -14.80 4.46
N PHE A 188 -6.58 -14.63 3.18
CA PHE A 188 -5.87 -13.48 2.63
C PHE A 188 -6.87 -12.59 1.89
N LEU A 189 -7.19 -11.43 2.47
CA LEU A 189 -8.17 -10.49 1.91
C LEU A 189 -7.44 -9.20 1.52
N PHE A 190 -7.40 -8.91 0.22
CA PHE A 190 -6.83 -7.68 -0.27
C PHE A 190 -7.88 -6.75 -0.88
N SER A 191 -7.74 -5.47 -0.63
CA SER A 191 -8.71 -4.48 -1.06
C SER A 191 -8.03 -3.19 -1.52
N VAL A 192 -8.65 -2.55 -2.52
CA VAL A 192 -8.30 -1.20 -2.97
C VAL A 192 -9.50 -0.31 -2.79
N SER A 193 -9.35 0.80 -2.05
CA SER A 193 -10.44 1.76 -1.89
C SER A 193 -10.66 2.60 -3.17
N TYR A 194 -11.77 3.32 -3.25
CA TYR A 194 -12.09 4.19 -4.37
C TYR A 194 -12.39 5.63 -3.93
N GLN A 195 -12.72 5.82 -2.67
CA GLN A 195 -12.91 7.13 -2.07
C GLN A 195 -11.62 7.95 -2.23
N ASN A 196 -11.76 9.26 -2.27
CA ASN A 196 -10.67 10.21 -2.49
C ASN A 196 -10.04 10.23 -3.90
N HIS A 197 -10.55 9.46 -4.85
CA HIS A 197 -10.12 9.58 -6.25
C HIS A 197 -10.45 10.98 -6.79
N GLY A 198 -9.43 11.67 -7.33
CA GLY A 198 -9.63 12.99 -7.96
C GLY A 198 -10.42 12.92 -9.28
N PRO A 199 -10.78 14.07 -9.88
CA PRO A 199 -10.45 15.42 -9.44
C PRO A 199 -11.36 15.93 -8.33
N TYR A 200 -10.85 16.82 -7.47
CA TYR A 200 -11.62 17.49 -6.43
C TYR A 200 -12.20 18.80 -6.97
N SER A 201 -13.47 19.12 -6.61
CA SER A 201 -14.11 20.36 -7.06
C SER A 201 -13.33 21.60 -6.62
N SER A 202 -13.11 22.52 -7.56
CA SER A 202 -12.51 23.84 -7.32
C SER A 202 -13.53 24.97 -7.12
N GLU A 203 -14.84 24.67 -7.25
CA GLU A 203 -15.91 25.66 -7.20
C GLU A 203 -16.65 25.67 -5.87
N THR A 204 -16.84 24.50 -5.27
CA THR A 204 -17.60 24.29 -4.04
C THR A 204 -16.92 23.27 -3.14
N TYR A 205 -17.20 23.32 -1.84
CA TYR A 205 -16.72 22.32 -0.88
C TYR A 205 -17.84 21.89 0.09
N TRP A 206 -17.65 20.73 0.69
CA TRP A 206 -18.63 20.10 1.58
C TRP A 206 -18.41 20.50 3.03
N GLU A 207 -17.15 20.61 3.45
CA GLU A 207 -16.73 21.01 4.79
C GLU A 207 -15.59 22.01 4.72
N GLU A 208 -15.50 22.90 5.71
CA GLU A 208 -14.52 23.96 5.76
C GLU A 208 -13.39 23.64 6.76
N TYR A 209 -12.19 23.46 6.26
CA TYR A 209 -10.96 23.35 7.05
C TYR A 209 -10.05 24.55 6.81
N VAL A 210 -9.96 25.00 5.58
CA VAL A 210 -9.16 26.13 5.14
C VAL A 210 -10.00 27.18 4.42
N THR A 211 -9.62 28.45 4.53
CA THR A 211 -10.29 29.57 3.83
C THR A 211 -9.26 30.56 3.33
N PRO A 212 -9.54 31.31 2.24
CA PRO A 212 -8.66 32.37 1.76
C PRO A 212 -8.30 33.41 2.82
N ALA A 213 -9.23 33.72 3.71
CA ALA A 213 -9.01 34.71 4.78
C ALA A 213 -7.97 34.25 5.82
N LYS A 214 -7.84 32.94 6.05
CA LYS A 214 -6.89 32.37 7.00
C LYS A 214 -5.54 32.06 6.38
N THR A 215 -5.53 31.61 5.10
CA THR A 215 -4.35 31.08 4.44
C THR A 215 -3.71 32.04 3.44
N GLY A 216 -4.50 32.95 2.87
CA GLY A 216 -4.08 33.79 1.73
C GLY A 216 -4.13 33.08 0.38
N TRP A 217 -4.57 31.80 0.33
CA TRP A 217 -4.69 31.02 -0.89
C TRP A 217 -5.97 31.37 -1.66
N SER A 218 -6.00 31.04 -2.95
CA SER A 218 -7.19 31.23 -3.78
C SER A 218 -8.40 30.43 -3.27
N MET A 219 -9.59 30.85 -3.65
CA MET A 219 -10.82 30.09 -3.34
C MET A 219 -10.79 28.72 -4.01
N GLU A 220 -10.27 28.63 -5.23
CA GLU A 220 -10.13 27.37 -5.97
C GLU A 220 -9.27 26.36 -5.18
N SER A 221 -8.08 26.77 -4.73
CA SER A 221 -7.20 25.92 -3.93
C SER A 221 -7.83 25.52 -2.60
N CYS A 222 -8.50 26.46 -1.92
CA CYS A 222 -9.23 26.15 -0.69
C CYS A 222 -10.35 25.14 -0.92
N CYS A 223 -11.10 25.22 -2.02
CA CYS A 223 -12.13 24.24 -2.36
C CYS A 223 -11.53 22.84 -2.57
N VAL A 224 -10.45 22.74 -3.36
CA VAL A 224 -9.76 21.45 -3.62
C VAL A 224 -9.28 20.82 -2.32
N ILE A 225 -8.59 21.59 -1.47
CA ILE A 225 -8.07 21.11 -0.18
C ILE A 225 -9.22 20.67 0.74
N ASN A 226 -10.27 21.46 0.86
CA ASN A 226 -11.41 21.16 1.73
C ASN A 226 -12.13 19.87 1.31
N ASN A 227 -12.33 19.66 0.00
CA ASN A 227 -12.95 18.44 -0.51
C ASN A 227 -12.09 17.21 -0.27
N TYR A 228 -10.78 17.31 -0.51
CA TYR A 228 -9.86 16.24 -0.19
C TYR A 228 -9.89 15.90 1.31
N LEU A 229 -9.76 16.90 2.19
CA LEU A 229 -9.77 16.70 3.63
C LEU A 229 -11.07 16.10 4.15
N ALA A 230 -12.23 16.48 3.58
CA ALA A 230 -13.51 15.89 3.93
C ALA A 230 -13.56 14.38 3.60
N GLY A 231 -13.03 13.98 2.44
CA GLY A 231 -12.89 12.58 2.06
C GLY A 231 -11.96 11.83 3.00
N ILE A 232 -10.78 12.38 3.29
CA ILE A 232 -9.79 11.78 4.20
C ILE A 232 -10.35 11.60 5.61
N ARG A 233 -11.08 12.57 6.13
CA ARG A 233 -11.77 12.42 7.43
C ARG A 233 -12.68 11.20 7.45
N SER A 234 -13.48 11.01 6.41
CA SER A 234 -14.36 9.84 6.28
C SER A 234 -13.54 8.53 6.23
N THR A 235 -12.46 8.50 5.44
CA THR A 235 -11.55 7.33 5.37
C THR A 235 -10.97 7.00 6.75
N ILE A 236 -10.44 7.98 7.47
CA ILE A 236 -9.88 7.79 8.83
C ILE A 236 -10.95 7.26 9.79
N GLU A 237 -12.18 7.77 9.72
CA GLU A 237 -13.30 7.27 10.53
C GLU A 237 -13.59 5.78 10.24
N GLN A 238 -13.52 5.35 8.98
CA GLN A 238 -13.71 3.95 8.61
C GLN A 238 -12.53 3.07 9.03
N MET A 239 -11.29 3.55 8.94
CA MET A 239 -10.11 2.84 9.48
C MET A 239 -10.25 2.60 10.99
N ARG A 240 -10.66 3.61 11.75
CA ARG A 240 -10.92 3.48 13.19
C ARG A 240 -12.06 2.53 13.50
N ARG A 241 -13.12 2.58 12.72
CA ARG A 241 -14.24 1.64 12.83
C ARG A 241 -13.75 0.22 12.60
N LEU A 242 -13.07 -0.03 11.48
CA LEU A 242 -12.54 -1.35 11.13
C LEU A 242 -11.65 -1.91 12.24
N THR A 243 -10.63 -1.15 12.66
CA THR A 243 -9.71 -1.61 13.71
C THR A 243 -10.39 -1.88 15.04
N ARG A 244 -11.43 -1.12 15.41
CA ARG A 244 -12.24 -1.38 16.61
C ARG A 244 -13.06 -2.68 16.48
N GLU A 245 -13.67 -2.92 15.32
CA GLU A 245 -14.42 -4.16 15.06
C GLU A 245 -13.48 -5.39 15.05
N LEU A 246 -12.28 -5.25 14.48
CA LEU A 246 -11.27 -6.31 14.51
C LEU A 246 -10.74 -6.58 15.92
N GLU A 247 -10.52 -5.54 16.73
CA GLU A 247 -10.05 -5.69 18.12
C GLU A 247 -11.02 -6.44 19.04
N ALA A 248 -12.32 -6.39 18.71
CA ALA A 248 -13.35 -7.07 19.49
C ALA A 248 -13.47 -8.57 19.18
N ARG A 249 -12.69 -9.10 18.21
CA ARG A 249 -12.78 -10.50 17.75
C ARG A 249 -11.77 -11.37 18.48
N ASP A 250 -12.17 -12.63 18.70
CA ASP A 250 -11.27 -13.69 19.18
C ASP A 250 -10.45 -14.32 18.02
N GLU A 251 -10.86 -14.10 16.77
CA GLU A 251 -10.11 -14.51 15.57
C GLU A 251 -8.84 -13.67 15.43
N PRO A 252 -7.65 -14.29 15.26
CA PRO A 252 -6.42 -13.55 15.07
C PRO A 252 -6.35 -12.93 13.66
N ILE A 253 -6.21 -11.60 13.61
CA ILE A 253 -6.21 -10.82 12.36
C ILE A 253 -5.08 -9.81 12.38
N VAL A 254 -4.28 -9.79 11.30
CA VAL A 254 -3.30 -8.73 10.99
C VAL A 254 -3.79 -7.91 9.81
N LEU A 255 -3.59 -6.59 9.87
CA LEU A 255 -4.06 -5.62 8.90
C LEU A 255 -2.92 -4.71 8.45
N ALA A 256 -2.64 -4.66 7.14
CA ALA A 256 -1.82 -3.64 6.51
C ALA A 256 -2.72 -2.58 5.87
N LEU A 257 -2.59 -1.32 6.29
CA LEU A 257 -3.23 -0.16 5.66
C LEU A 257 -2.16 0.73 5.08
N PHE A 258 -2.31 1.20 3.83
CA PHE A 258 -1.31 2.05 3.20
C PHE A 258 -1.90 2.92 2.08
N GLY A 259 -1.32 4.10 1.87
CA GLY A 259 -1.71 5.01 0.80
C GLY A 259 -1.13 4.60 -0.56
N ALA A 260 -1.94 4.71 -1.62
CA ALA A 260 -1.52 4.39 -2.99
C ALA A 260 -0.52 5.40 -3.55
N HIS A 261 -0.80 6.69 -3.41
CA HIS A 261 -0.01 7.82 -3.87
C HIS A 261 -0.52 9.13 -3.26
N LYS A 262 0.24 10.23 -3.43
CA LYS A 262 -0.22 11.59 -3.09
C LYS A 262 -1.42 11.99 -3.95
N PRO A 263 -2.36 12.82 -3.44
CA PRO A 263 -3.49 13.29 -4.20
C PRO A 263 -3.09 14.25 -5.33
N TRP A 264 -3.83 14.20 -6.44
CA TRP A 264 -3.70 15.20 -7.49
C TRP A 264 -4.48 16.47 -7.11
N MET A 265 -3.76 17.56 -6.86
CA MET A 265 -4.34 18.82 -6.42
C MET A 265 -4.07 19.94 -7.42
N GLY A 266 -5.06 20.16 -8.29
CA GLY A 266 -5.01 21.18 -9.34
C GLY A 266 -4.08 20.85 -10.52
N ASN A 267 -4.31 21.50 -11.65
CA ASN A 267 -3.52 21.31 -12.87
C ASN A 267 -2.06 21.70 -12.64
N GLY A 268 -1.13 20.81 -13.03
CA GLY A 268 0.31 21.03 -12.85
C GLY A 268 0.70 21.22 -11.39
N SER A 269 -0.01 20.56 -10.45
CA SER A 269 0.24 20.67 -9.01
C SER A 269 0.07 22.10 -8.45
N SER A 270 -0.85 22.88 -9.05
CA SER A 270 -1.04 24.30 -8.75
C SER A 270 -1.36 24.58 -7.27
N VAL A 271 -2.09 23.68 -6.62
CA VAL A 271 -2.45 23.83 -5.20
C VAL A 271 -1.23 23.66 -4.30
N TYR A 272 -0.36 22.68 -4.59
CA TYR A 272 0.91 22.52 -3.87
C TYR A 272 1.82 23.74 -4.06
N ALA A 273 1.89 24.27 -5.28
CA ALA A 273 2.67 25.48 -5.56
C ALA A 273 2.13 26.70 -4.79
N GLU A 274 0.83 26.86 -4.71
CA GLU A 274 0.20 27.97 -3.96
C GLU A 274 0.39 27.80 -2.44
N MET A 275 0.40 26.57 -1.93
CA MET A 275 0.77 26.28 -0.54
C MET A 275 2.25 26.50 -0.24
N GLY A 276 3.10 26.62 -1.27
CA GLY A 276 4.55 26.73 -1.12
C GLY A 276 5.22 25.39 -0.75
N VAL A 277 4.62 24.27 -1.14
CA VAL A 277 5.18 22.93 -0.95
C VAL A 277 6.23 22.67 -2.03
N ASP A 278 7.45 22.34 -1.61
CA ASP A 278 8.50 21.89 -2.55
C ASP A 278 8.17 20.49 -3.07
N LEU A 279 8.12 20.33 -4.39
CA LEU A 279 7.93 19.04 -5.08
C LEU A 279 9.15 18.69 -5.97
N ASP A 280 10.30 19.35 -5.78
CA ASP A 280 11.53 19.04 -6.51
C ASP A 280 12.13 17.73 -5.99
N VAL A 281 11.92 16.65 -6.74
CA VAL A 281 12.42 15.31 -6.39
C VAL A 281 13.94 15.20 -6.30
N SER A 282 14.69 16.22 -6.75
CA SER A 282 16.14 16.29 -6.57
C SER A 282 16.56 16.69 -5.15
N THR A 283 15.63 17.21 -4.35
CA THR A 283 15.84 17.52 -2.93
C THR A 283 15.24 16.41 -2.04
N GLN A 284 15.79 16.24 -0.84
CA GLN A 284 15.24 15.28 0.13
C GLN A 284 13.79 15.62 0.48
N GLU A 285 13.51 16.88 0.80
CA GLU A 285 12.18 17.36 1.16
C GLU A 285 11.20 17.18 0.01
N GLY A 286 11.57 17.61 -1.21
CA GLY A 286 10.71 17.50 -2.38
C GLY A 286 10.42 16.05 -2.76
N PHE A 287 11.38 15.13 -2.62
CA PHE A 287 11.20 13.72 -2.83
C PHE A 287 10.14 13.13 -1.86
N TYR A 288 10.25 13.43 -0.56
CA TYR A 288 9.25 13.02 0.42
C TYR A 288 7.88 13.65 0.14
N ASN A 289 7.82 14.94 -0.13
CA ASN A 289 6.58 15.63 -0.45
C ASN A 289 5.90 15.06 -1.68
N TYR A 290 6.66 14.51 -2.61
CA TYR A 290 6.16 13.94 -3.87
C TYR A 290 5.71 12.48 -3.71
N PHE A 291 6.51 11.63 -3.04
CA PHE A 291 6.34 10.19 -3.08
C PHE A 291 5.87 9.56 -1.77
N SER A 292 5.92 10.24 -0.62
CA SER A 292 5.59 9.60 0.65
C SER A 292 4.09 9.46 0.88
N THR A 293 3.67 8.28 1.33
CA THR A 293 2.31 8.00 1.82
C THR A 293 2.40 7.20 3.12
N PRO A 294 1.47 7.38 4.08
CA PRO A 294 1.54 6.62 5.32
C PRO A 294 1.21 5.15 5.12
N TYR A 295 1.84 4.28 5.92
CA TYR A 295 1.40 2.91 6.10
C TYR A 295 1.38 2.53 7.58
N LEU A 296 0.57 1.54 7.92
CA LEU A 296 0.58 0.90 9.21
C LEU A 296 0.32 -0.60 9.10
N ILE A 297 0.92 -1.37 10.01
CA ILE A 297 0.65 -2.78 10.23
C ILE A 297 0.07 -2.90 11.64
N TYR A 298 -1.23 -3.20 11.69
CA TYR A 298 -2.00 -3.36 12.91
C TYR A 298 -2.30 -4.84 13.13
N ALA A 299 -2.27 -5.28 14.37
CA ALA A 299 -2.77 -6.60 14.76
C ALA A 299 -3.77 -6.46 15.91
N ASN A 300 -4.86 -7.22 15.86
CA ASN A 300 -5.77 -7.28 16.98
C ASN A 300 -5.15 -8.07 18.15
N LYS A 301 -5.80 -8.04 19.30
CA LYS A 301 -5.32 -8.71 20.52
C LYS A 301 -5.05 -10.20 20.29
N ALA A 302 -5.96 -10.89 19.60
CA ALA A 302 -5.85 -12.32 19.32
C ALA A 302 -4.60 -12.65 18.46
N ALA A 303 -4.31 -11.85 17.44
CA ALA A 303 -3.12 -12.03 16.61
C ALA A 303 -1.83 -11.77 17.39
N LYS A 304 -1.79 -10.73 18.23
CA LYS A 304 -0.64 -10.45 19.10
C LYS A 304 -0.35 -11.63 20.06
N GLU A 305 -1.39 -12.20 20.65
CA GLU A 305 -1.28 -13.35 21.52
C GLU A 305 -0.84 -14.61 20.77
N SER A 306 -1.43 -14.88 19.59
CA SER A 306 -1.12 -16.04 18.76
C SER A 306 0.31 -16.03 18.24
N LEU A 307 0.78 -14.86 17.77
CA LEU A 307 2.12 -14.70 17.16
C LEU A 307 3.20 -14.36 18.18
N GLY A 308 2.83 -13.96 19.42
CA GLY A 308 3.77 -13.50 20.43
C GLY A 308 4.50 -12.20 20.05
N GLN A 309 3.86 -11.33 19.25
CA GLN A 309 4.41 -10.09 18.71
C GLN A 309 3.60 -8.88 19.18
N ASP A 310 4.24 -7.72 19.37
CA ASP A 310 3.56 -6.51 19.89
C ASP A 310 2.90 -5.65 18.79
N PHE A 311 3.42 -5.68 17.58
CA PHE A 311 2.96 -4.87 16.44
C PHE A 311 2.94 -3.36 16.76
N ARG A 312 4.00 -2.87 17.38
CA ARG A 312 4.18 -1.45 17.70
C ARG A 312 5.58 -1.00 17.39
N GLY A 313 5.71 0.21 16.90
CA GLY A 313 6.98 0.87 16.73
C GLY A 313 7.13 1.59 15.40
N ASP A 314 8.32 2.13 15.21
CA ASP A 314 8.72 2.78 13.97
C ASP A 314 8.99 1.72 12.90
N GLY A 315 8.17 1.72 11.86
CA GLY A 315 8.30 0.86 10.69
C GLY A 315 9.33 1.36 9.68
N GLY A 316 9.72 2.63 9.79
CA GLY A 316 10.63 3.33 8.87
C GLY A 316 9.99 3.67 7.53
N ASP A 317 10.80 4.30 6.67
CA ASP A 317 10.42 4.62 5.31
C ASP A 317 10.88 3.51 4.38
N ILE A 318 9.96 2.91 3.63
CA ILE A 318 10.22 1.76 2.77
C ILE A 318 9.55 1.90 1.40
N SER A 319 10.05 1.21 0.39
CA SER A 319 9.33 1.07 -0.89
C SER A 319 8.13 0.11 -0.77
N PRO A 320 7.07 0.30 -1.58
CA PRO A 320 5.90 -0.58 -1.58
C PRO A 320 6.23 -2.06 -1.75
N CYS A 321 7.25 -2.38 -2.56
CA CYS A 321 7.72 -3.75 -2.79
C CYS A 321 8.24 -4.46 -1.53
N PHE A 322 8.58 -3.73 -0.47
CA PHE A 322 9.04 -4.29 0.79
C PHE A 322 7.95 -4.41 1.87
N LEU A 323 6.75 -3.88 1.63
CA LEU A 323 5.73 -3.83 2.68
C LEU A 323 5.21 -5.23 3.07
N MET A 324 5.07 -6.15 2.11
CA MET A 324 4.67 -7.53 2.44
C MET A 324 5.75 -8.26 3.24
N ASP A 325 7.04 -8.13 2.85
CA ASP A 325 8.13 -8.68 3.67
C ASP A 325 8.17 -8.02 5.07
N LYS A 326 7.89 -6.72 5.17
CA LYS A 326 7.78 -6.04 6.47
C LYS A 326 6.66 -6.64 7.32
N LEU A 327 5.48 -6.90 6.74
CA LEU A 327 4.38 -7.58 7.42
C LEU A 327 4.80 -8.97 7.90
N PHE A 328 5.45 -9.77 7.05
CA PHE A 328 5.98 -11.08 7.42
C PHE A 328 6.97 -11.00 8.57
N PHE A 329 7.86 -10.01 8.53
CA PHE A 329 8.81 -9.77 9.60
C PHE A 329 8.12 -9.47 10.93
N GLU A 330 7.09 -8.63 10.93
CA GLU A 330 6.32 -8.31 12.14
C GLU A 330 5.51 -9.50 12.66
N CYS A 331 5.05 -10.39 11.78
CA CYS A 331 4.42 -11.65 12.17
C CYS A 331 5.40 -12.71 12.69
N GLY A 332 6.71 -12.51 12.50
CA GLY A 332 7.73 -13.51 12.83
C GLY A 332 7.86 -14.62 11.77
N TRP A 333 7.30 -14.42 10.56
CA TRP A 333 7.37 -15.38 9.45
C TRP A 333 8.61 -15.16 8.60
N THR A 334 9.15 -16.25 8.04
CA THR A 334 10.34 -16.17 7.20
C THR A 334 9.99 -15.93 5.73
N GLY A 335 9.03 -16.68 5.20
CA GLY A 335 8.62 -16.60 3.81
C GLY A 335 9.50 -17.37 2.82
N ASP A 336 9.26 -17.17 1.53
CA ASP A 336 10.02 -17.78 0.44
C ASP A 336 11.43 -17.17 0.28
N GLY A 337 12.24 -17.75 -0.59
CA GLY A 337 13.61 -17.28 -0.82
C GLY A 337 13.68 -15.83 -1.33
N PHE A 338 12.68 -15.39 -2.08
CA PHE A 338 12.62 -14.00 -2.57
C PHE A 338 12.29 -13.01 -1.44
N MET A 339 11.37 -13.35 -0.54
CA MET A 339 11.08 -12.54 0.66
C MET A 339 12.31 -12.40 1.57
N GLN A 340 13.09 -13.47 1.70
CA GLN A 340 14.33 -13.43 2.49
C GLN A 340 15.37 -12.49 1.86
N LEU A 341 15.53 -12.53 0.53
CA LEU A 341 16.38 -11.57 -0.21
C LEU A 341 15.86 -10.14 -0.09
N GLN A 342 14.53 -9.94 -0.11
CA GLN A 342 13.92 -8.62 0.14
C GLN A 342 14.28 -8.08 1.52
N ARG A 343 14.21 -8.91 2.54
CA ARG A 343 14.57 -8.56 3.93
C ARG A 343 16.02 -8.12 4.05
N GLU A 344 16.94 -8.83 3.41
CA GLU A 344 18.34 -8.44 3.37
C GLU A 344 18.54 -7.15 2.60
N THR A 345 17.88 -6.99 1.45
CA THR A 345 17.97 -5.76 0.65
C THR A 345 17.41 -4.56 1.41
N ARG A 346 16.24 -4.69 2.03
CA ARG A 346 15.61 -3.65 2.85
C ARG A 346 16.46 -3.25 4.05
N ALA A 347 17.19 -4.18 4.65
CA ALA A 347 18.11 -3.87 5.75
C ALA A 347 19.32 -3.03 5.32
N VAL A 348 19.72 -3.09 4.05
CA VAL A 348 20.82 -2.31 3.46
C VAL A 348 20.29 -1.00 2.86
N THR A 349 19.22 -1.08 2.08
CA THR A 349 18.54 0.06 1.49
C THR A 349 17.03 -0.16 1.50
N PRO A 350 16.26 0.59 2.32
CA PRO A 350 14.80 0.44 2.37
C PRO A 350 14.08 1.07 1.17
N LEU A 351 14.80 1.79 0.30
CA LEU A 351 14.27 2.42 -0.91
C LEU A 351 14.79 1.77 -2.18
N MET A 352 13.88 1.23 -2.99
CA MET A 352 14.12 0.70 -4.33
C MET A 352 13.23 1.45 -5.33
N HIS A 353 13.52 2.73 -5.58
CA HIS A 353 12.74 3.56 -6.50
C HIS A 353 13.09 3.24 -7.96
N GLU A 354 12.09 3.29 -8.85
CA GLU A 354 12.25 2.94 -10.27
C GLU A 354 13.22 3.86 -11.02
N ASP A 355 13.31 5.15 -10.64
CA ASP A 355 14.26 6.12 -11.19
C ASP A 355 15.69 5.95 -10.67
N GLY A 356 15.97 4.88 -9.93
CA GLY A 356 17.31 4.57 -9.43
C GLY A 356 17.66 5.18 -8.07
N TYR A 357 16.79 5.96 -7.45
CA TYR A 357 17.02 6.47 -6.08
C TYR A 357 17.07 5.31 -5.07
N ARG A 358 18.00 5.44 -4.13
CA ARG A 358 18.18 4.52 -2.99
C ARG A 358 18.29 5.32 -1.71
N MET A 359 18.00 4.69 -0.58
CA MET A 359 18.26 5.28 0.73
C MET A 359 19.56 4.69 1.28
N VAL A 360 20.53 5.57 1.54
CA VAL A 360 21.84 5.22 2.09
C VAL A 360 22.09 6.10 3.30
N ASP A 361 22.33 5.49 4.46
CA ASP A 361 22.52 6.23 5.73
C ASP A 361 21.43 7.29 6.02
N GLY A 362 20.19 6.96 5.68
CA GLY A 362 19.02 7.86 5.86
C GLY A 362 18.90 8.97 4.81
N SER A 363 19.76 9.01 3.82
CA SER A 363 19.72 9.99 2.72
C SER A 363 19.25 9.33 1.41
N ILE A 364 18.35 9.98 0.68
CA ILE A 364 17.90 9.55 -0.64
C ILE A 364 18.89 10.06 -1.69
N THR A 365 19.43 9.15 -2.50
CA THR A 365 20.53 9.47 -3.43
C THR A 365 20.48 8.60 -4.69
N LEU A 366 21.02 9.14 -5.80
CA LEU A 366 21.38 8.41 -7.02
C LEU A 366 22.84 7.95 -7.00
N ASP A 367 23.68 8.50 -6.09
CA ASP A 367 25.08 8.10 -5.92
C ASP A 367 25.14 6.92 -4.92
N VAL A 368 24.97 5.71 -5.48
CA VAL A 368 24.80 4.48 -4.70
C VAL A 368 26.16 3.82 -4.48
N PRO A 369 26.59 3.57 -3.23
CA PRO A 369 27.84 2.84 -2.94
C PRO A 369 27.87 1.45 -3.58
N PRO A 370 29.06 0.94 -3.98
CA PRO A 370 29.18 -0.33 -4.71
C PRO A 370 28.55 -1.55 -4.01
N ASP A 371 28.61 -1.63 -2.69
CA ASP A 371 28.06 -2.71 -1.89
C ASP A 371 26.51 -2.64 -1.88
N VAL A 372 25.92 -1.45 -1.75
CA VAL A 372 24.48 -1.23 -1.87
C VAL A 372 24.02 -1.50 -3.30
N ALA A 373 24.76 -1.02 -4.31
CA ALA A 373 24.44 -1.28 -5.71
C ALA A 373 24.43 -2.78 -6.02
N GLU A 374 25.35 -3.57 -5.45
CA GLU A 374 25.42 -5.02 -5.66
C GLU A 374 24.22 -5.76 -5.07
N ILE A 375 23.74 -5.41 -3.87
CA ILE A 375 22.54 -6.07 -3.33
C ILE A 375 21.29 -5.68 -4.11
N CYS A 376 21.18 -4.42 -4.55
CA CYS A 376 20.11 -3.99 -5.45
C CYS A 376 20.13 -4.74 -6.78
N ARG A 377 21.31 -4.95 -7.38
CA ARG A 377 21.47 -5.74 -8.60
C ARG A 377 21.00 -7.19 -8.39
N LYS A 378 21.41 -7.81 -7.30
CA LYS A 378 20.94 -9.18 -6.97
C LYS A 378 19.43 -9.24 -6.86
N TYR A 379 18.83 -8.28 -6.15
CA TYR A 379 17.38 -8.19 -6.02
C TYR A 379 16.68 -8.06 -7.37
N LEU A 380 17.12 -7.12 -8.22
CA LEU A 380 16.54 -6.91 -9.54
C LEU A 380 16.72 -8.11 -10.46
N CYS A 381 17.88 -8.80 -10.40
CA CYS A 381 18.11 -10.03 -11.17
C CYS A 381 17.19 -11.17 -10.69
N ALA A 382 16.99 -11.32 -9.40
CA ALA A 382 16.08 -12.32 -8.83
C ALA A 382 14.62 -12.02 -9.17
N GLN A 383 14.21 -10.74 -9.10
CA GLN A 383 12.90 -10.27 -9.55
C GLN A 383 12.67 -10.63 -11.01
N TYR A 384 13.57 -10.23 -11.91
CA TYR A 384 13.47 -10.51 -13.34
C TYR A 384 13.40 -12.02 -13.62
N TYR A 385 14.20 -12.83 -12.92
CA TYR A 385 14.13 -14.29 -13.02
C TYR A 385 12.75 -14.82 -12.67
N ARG A 386 12.13 -14.33 -11.57
CA ARG A 386 10.77 -14.73 -11.14
C ARG A 386 9.70 -14.27 -12.16
N GLU A 387 9.85 -13.12 -12.78
CA GLU A 387 8.95 -12.64 -13.83
C GLU A 387 9.00 -13.52 -15.08
N GLN A 388 10.17 -14.04 -15.44
CA GLN A 388 10.36 -14.87 -16.63
C GLN A 388 10.07 -16.36 -16.39
N HIS A 389 10.11 -16.81 -15.15
CA HIS A 389 9.99 -18.23 -14.76
C HIS A 389 8.82 -18.39 -13.79
N PHE A 390 7.61 -18.27 -14.35
CA PHE A 390 6.42 -18.61 -13.58
C PHE A 390 6.36 -20.13 -13.36
N VAL A 391 6.30 -20.53 -12.10
CA VAL A 391 6.08 -21.93 -11.73
C VAL A 391 4.59 -22.07 -11.43
N SER A 392 3.84 -22.61 -12.40
CA SER A 392 2.46 -22.99 -12.10
C SER A 392 2.52 -24.27 -11.28
N GLU A 393 1.84 -24.28 -10.15
CA GLU A 393 1.58 -25.52 -9.46
C GLU A 393 0.74 -26.44 -10.31
N SER A 394 1.16 -27.72 -10.33
CA SER A 394 0.48 -28.82 -11.05
C SER A 394 -0.68 -29.36 -10.24
#